data_10eb0093fbb42c6eb310f698adeb287b
#
_entry.id   10eb0093fbb42c6eb310f698adeb287b
#
_cell.length_a   1.000
_cell.length_b   1.000
_cell.length_c   1.000
_cell.angle_alpha   90.00
_cell.angle_beta   90.00
_cell.angle_gamma   90.00
#
_symmetry.space_group_name_H-M   'P 1'
#
loop_
_entity.id
_entity.type
_entity.pdbx_description
1 polymer ?
#
loop_
_entity_poly.entity_id
_entity_poly.type
_entity_poly.pdbx_seq_one_letter_code
_entity_poly.pdbx_strand_id
1 'polypeptide(L)'
;MKKFWNWIKDSDETRTLRLEGPIDEESFWGDEITPQMFRDELNAGEGDVTVWINSPGGNVFAAAEIYTMLKDYKGSITVKIDAIAASAASVVAMAGDTVQMSPVAMLMIHDPSTVAMGNTKDMEKAIEVLNEVKESIINAYASKSGLSHARIANLMSNETWINAKK
;
A
#
# COMPACT_ATOMS: atom_id res chain seq x y z
N MET A 1 4.85 18.13 -9.75
CA MET A 1 4.87 17.34 -8.50
C MET A 1 5.76 16.12 -8.66
N LYS A 2 6.34 15.62 -7.57
CA LYS A 2 7.21 14.44 -7.63
C LYS A 2 6.31 13.21 -7.45
N LYS A 3 6.29 12.28 -8.43
CA LYS A 3 5.64 10.98 -8.28
C LYS A 3 6.16 10.30 -7.02
N PHE A 4 5.30 9.60 -6.26
CA PHE A 4 5.73 8.78 -5.14
C PHE A 4 6.28 7.40 -5.57
N TRP A 5 6.33 7.15 -6.90
CA TRP A 5 7.01 5.99 -7.46
C TRP A 5 8.02 6.38 -8.53
N ASN A 6 9.03 5.54 -8.67
CA ASN A 6 10.07 5.68 -9.68
C ASN A 6 10.57 4.33 -10.16
N TRP A 7 10.71 4.17 -11.47
CA TRP A 7 11.34 3.00 -12.07
C TRP A 7 12.84 3.19 -12.18
N ILE A 8 13.61 2.19 -11.69
CA ILE A 8 15.06 2.16 -11.80
C ILE A 8 15.41 1.09 -12.83
N LYS A 9 16.25 1.46 -13.79
CA LYS A 9 16.86 0.50 -14.71
C LYS A 9 18.18 0.05 -14.10
N ASP A 10 18.20 -1.15 -13.55
CA ASP A 10 19.42 -1.78 -13.10
C ASP A 10 20.16 -2.43 -14.29
N SER A 11 21.50 -2.59 -14.17
CA SER A 11 22.36 -3.20 -15.17
C SER A 11 22.01 -4.68 -15.48
N ASP A 12 21.23 -5.32 -14.61
CA ASP A 12 20.92 -6.76 -14.64
C ASP A 12 19.54 -7.07 -15.23
N GLU A 13 18.94 -6.13 -16.00
CA GLU A 13 17.60 -6.25 -16.59
C GLU A 13 16.45 -6.46 -15.58
N THR A 14 16.72 -6.42 -14.28
CA THR A 14 15.67 -6.51 -13.27
C THR A 14 14.84 -5.22 -13.21
N ARG A 15 13.52 -5.37 -13.27
CA ARG A 15 12.61 -4.24 -13.17
C ARG A 15 12.44 -3.85 -11.70
N THR A 16 12.97 -2.71 -11.33
CA THR A 16 12.91 -2.20 -9.97
C THR A 16 12.01 -0.97 -9.89
N LEU A 17 10.98 -1.06 -9.06
CA LEU A 17 10.05 0.02 -8.74
C LEU A 17 10.33 0.50 -7.31
N ARG A 18 10.45 1.82 -7.09
CA ARG A 18 10.49 2.42 -5.75
C ARG A 18 9.20 3.16 -5.48
N LEU A 19 8.62 2.90 -4.31
CA LEU A 19 7.50 3.66 -3.73
C LEU A 19 8.04 4.44 -2.53
N GLU A 20 8.15 5.76 -2.65
CA GLU A 20 8.80 6.62 -1.67
C GLU A 20 7.94 7.84 -1.34
N GLY A 21 7.71 8.08 -0.04
CA GLY A 21 6.88 9.18 0.44
C GLY A 21 5.39 8.85 0.51
N PRO A 22 4.54 9.86 0.75
CA PRO A 22 3.09 9.68 0.86
C PRO A 22 2.47 9.14 -0.43
N ILE A 23 1.52 8.21 -0.28
CA ILE A 23 0.67 7.72 -1.38
C ILE A 23 -0.48 8.70 -1.54
N ASP A 24 -0.57 9.37 -2.68
CA ASP A 24 -1.60 10.35 -2.94
C ASP A 24 -2.11 10.25 -4.38
N GLU A 25 -3.38 10.62 -4.59
CA GLU A 25 -4.02 10.64 -5.91
C GLU A 25 -4.04 12.05 -6.52
N GLU A 26 -3.84 13.11 -5.72
CA GLU A 26 -4.08 14.48 -6.16
C GLU A 26 -2.82 15.34 -6.21
N SER A 27 -2.67 16.02 -7.34
CA SER A 27 -1.85 17.22 -7.42
C SER A 27 -2.73 18.46 -7.28
N PHE A 28 -2.41 19.30 -6.33
CA PHE A 28 -3.11 20.59 -6.09
C PHE A 28 -3.02 21.56 -7.30
N TRP A 29 -2.22 21.21 -8.35
CA TRP A 29 -1.85 22.10 -9.46
C TRP A 29 -2.12 21.49 -10.85
N GLY A 30 -2.89 20.40 -10.96
CA GLY A 30 -3.28 19.85 -12.26
C GLY A 30 -2.23 18.96 -12.95
N ASP A 31 -1.13 18.62 -12.28
CA ASP A 31 -0.20 17.58 -12.73
C ASP A 31 -0.64 16.25 -12.14
N GLU A 32 -1.79 15.76 -12.56
CA GLU A 32 -2.44 14.58 -12.01
C GLU A 32 -1.54 13.35 -12.18
N ILE A 33 -1.11 12.80 -11.06
CA ILE A 33 -0.54 11.45 -11.00
C ILE A 33 -1.72 10.48 -10.96
N THR A 34 -2.01 9.86 -12.09
CA THR A 34 -3.17 8.99 -12.19
C THR A 34 -2.78 7.52 -11.96
N PRO A 35 -3.68 6.71 -11.40
CA PRO A 35 -3.52 5.26 -11.36
C PRO A 35 -3.25 4.63 -12.73
N GLN A 36 -3.79 5.23 -13.79
CA GLN A 36 -3.52 4.80 -15.15
C GLN A 36 -2.03 4.93 -15.53
N MET A 37 -1.37 6.01 -15.12
CA MET A 37 0.08 6.17 -15.37
C MET A 37 0.89 5.07 -14.67
N PHE A 38 0.53 4.71 -13.44
CA PHE A 38 1.17 3.61 -12.73
C PHE A 38 0.97 2.28 -13.48
N ARG A 39 -0.24 2.01 -13.93
CA ARG A 39 -0.60 0.81 -14.70
C ARG A 39 0.18 0.73 -16.01
N ASP A 40 0.24 1.83 -16.75
CA ASP A 40 0.92 1.88 -18.05
C ASP A 40 2.43 1.64 -17.87
N GLU A 41 3.05 2.25 -16.86
CA GLU A 41 4.46 2.05 -16.54
C GLU A 41 4.74 0.62 -16.03
N LEU A 42 3.84 0.04 -15.21
CA LEU A 42 3.95 -1.35 -14.75
C LEU A 42 3.91 -2.32 -15.93
N ASN A 43 3.03 -2.09 -16.90
CA ASN A 43 2.86 -2.96 -18.06
C ASN A 43 3.78 -2.63 -19.25
N ALA A 44 4.59 -1.58 -19.16
CA ALA A 44 5.53 -1.19 -20.22
C ALA A 44 6.70 -2.16 -20.41
N GLY A 45 6.87 -3.16 -19.53
CA GLY A 45 7.90 -4.18 -19.62
C GLY A 45 7.42 -5.52 -19.12
N GLU A 46 8.19 -6.56 -19.37
CA GLU A 46 7.94 -7.93 -18.98
C GLU A 46 8.90 -8.39 -17.88
N GLY A 47 8.65 -9.56 -17.28
CA GLY A 47 9.50 -10.19 -16.28
C GLY A 47 9.14 -9.82 -14.84
N ASP A 48 9.94 -10.28 -13.89
CA ASP A 48 9.71 -10.08 -12.48
C ASP A 48 10.00 -8.64 -12.04
N VAL A 49 9.29 -8.18 -11.02
CA VAL A 49 9.42 -6.82 -10.50
C VAL A 49 9.81 -6.85 -9.03
N THR A 50 10.84 -6.11 -8.67
CA THR A 50 11.17 -5.79 -7.28
C THR A 50 10.59 -4.43 -6.91
N VAL A 51 9.74 -4.39 -5.88
CA VAL A 51 9.10 -3.17 -5.37
C VAL A 51 9.73 -2.79 -4.03
N TRP A 52 10.50 -1.73 -4.00
CA TRP A 52 11.02 -1.15 -2.76
C TRP A 52 10.01 -0.18 -2.17
N ILE A 53 9.74 -0.30 -0.87
CA ILE A 53 8.79 0.56 -0.16
C ILE A 53 9.48 1.31 0.97
N ASN A 54 9.36 2.65 0.93
CA ASN A 54 9.70 3.57 2.01
C ASN A 54 8.62 4.66 2.08
N SER A 55 7.48 4.34 2.71
CA SER A 55 6.29 5.19 2.68
C SER A 55 5.54 5.17 4.02
N PRO A 56 5.11 6.34 4.52
CA PRO A 56 4.23 6.44 5.67
C PRO A 56 2.77 6.03 5.37
N GLY A 57 2.44 5.74 4.13
CA GLY A 57 1.07 5.52 3.67
C GLY A 57 0.45 6.77 3.07
N GLY A 58 -0.87 6.90 3.17
CA GLY A 58 -1.64 8.00 2.60
C GLY A 58 -3.03 7.57 2.16
N ASN A 59 -3.44 7.90 0.93
CA ASN A 59 -4.75 7.57 0.40
C ASN A 59 -4.95 6.05 0.28
N VAL A 60 -5.96 5.54 0.97
CA VAL A 60 -6.25 4.10 1.02
C VAL A 60 -6.79 3.57 -0.30
N PHE A 61 -7.53 4.38 -1.07
CA PHE A 61 -8.08 3.95 -2.36
C PHE A 61 -6.98 3.87 -3.43
N ALA A 62 -6.06 4.84 -3.46
CA ALA A 62 -4.86 4.76 -4.30
C ALA A 62 -4.02 3.51 -3.96
N ALA A 63 -3.83 3.22 -2.69
CA ALA A 63 -3.11 2.03 -2.26
C ALA A 63 -3.83 0.73 -2.66
N ALA A 64 -5.16 0.69 -2.55
CA ALA A 64 -5.96 -0.46 -2.97
C ALA A 64 -5.87 -0.72 -4.49
N GLU A 65 -5.83 0.34 -5.29
CA GLU A 65 -5.65 0.23 -6.73
C GLU A 65 -4.25 -0.27 -7.09
N ILE A 66 -3.20 0.27 -6.46
CA ILE A 66 -1.83 -0.21 -6.64
C ILE A 66 -1.71 -1.68 -6.21
N TYR A 67 -2.29 -2.05 -5.07
CA TYR A 67 -2.34 -3.45 -4.61
C TYR A 67 -2.93 -4.36 -5.69
N THR A 68 -4.08 -3.97 -6.26
CA THR A 68 -4.76 -4.74 -7.30
C THR A 68 -3.91 -4.86 -8.56
N MET A 69 -3.30 -3.76 -9.04
CA MET A 69 -2.43 -3.78 -10.20
C MET A 69 -1.22 -4.70 -10.03
N LEU A 70 -0.60 -4.68 -8.84
CA LEU A 70 0.53 -5.56 -8.53
C LEU A 70 0.09 -7.02 -8.41
N LYS A 71 -1.10 -7.31 -7.87
CA LYS A 71 -1.66 -8.68 -7.79
C LYS A 71 -2.01 -9.25 -9.15
N ASP A 72 -2.47 -8.41 -10.08
CA ASP A 72 -2.87 -8.82 -11.43
C ASP A 72 -1.68 -8.86 -12.40
N TYR A 73 -0.49 -8.42 -11.95
CA TYR A 73 0.70 -8.45 -12.78
C TYR A 73 1.13 -9.88 -13.13
N LYS A 74 1.54 -10.11 -14.38
CA LYS A 74 1.85 -11.47 -14.88
C LYS A 74 3.17 -12.06 -14.38
N GLY A 75 4.15 -11.20 -14.05
CA GLY A 75 5.44 -11.59 -13.47
C GLY A 75 5.35 -11.70 -11.95
N SER A 76 6.40 -12.23 -11.31
CA SER A 76 6.49 -12.29 -9.85
C SER A 76 6.79 -10.91 -9.26
N ILE A 77 6.11 -10.58 -8.17
CA ILE A 77 6.33 -9.34 -7.42
C ILE A 77 7.07 -9.66 -6.11
N THR A 78 8.30 -9.16 -5.98
CA THR A 78 9.04 -9.17 -4.71
C THR A 78 9.00 -7.78 -4.08
N VAL A 79 8.32 -7.67 -2.94
CA VAL A 79 8.32 -6.42 -2.15
C VAL A 79 9.49 -6.43 -1.17
N LYS A 80 10.20 -5.30 -1.10
CA LYS A 80 11.29 -5.07 -0.13
C LYS A 80 11.01 -3.80 0.66
N ILE A 81 10.92 -3.92 1.99
CA ILE A 81 10.74 -2.77 2.89
C ILE A 81 12.12 -2.41 3.44
N ASP A 82 12.66 -1.26 3.04
CA ASP A 82 14.00 -0.83 3.44
C ASP A 82 14.02 0.07 4.68
N ALA A 83 12.99 0.88 4.90
CA ALA A 83 12.84 1.71 6.09
C ALA A 83 11.45 1.57 6.73
N ILE A 84 10.39 1.95 6.02
CA ILE A 84 9.03 1.92 6.55
C ILE A 84 8.00 1.55 5.48
N ALA A 85 7.03 0.72 5.86
CA ALA A 85 5.77 0.53 5.14
C ALA A 85 4.63 0.70 6.15
N ALA A 86 4.08 1.90 6.28
CA ALA A 86 3.05 2.19 7.28
C ALA A 86 1.69 2.45 6.62
N SER A 87 0.61 2.14 7.36
CA SER A 87 -0.77 2.46 6.95
C SER A 87 -1.07 1.92 5.54
N ALA A 88 -1.55 2.76 4.62
CA ALA A 88 -1.86 2.38 3.23
C ALA A 88 -0.67 1.71 2.50
N ALA A 89 0.58 2.09 2.80
CA ALA A 89 1.76 1.46 2.20
C ALA A 89 1.96 0.01 2.68
N SER A 90 1.53 -0.33 3.88
CA SER A 90 1.57 -1.71 4.36
C SER A 90 0.55 -2.60 3.64
N VAL A 91 -0.58 -2.04 3.20
CA VAL A 91 -1.54 -2.74 2.32
C VAL A 91 -0.90 -3.04 0.97
N VAL A 92 -0.23 -2.06 0.36
CA VAL A 92 0.51 -2.27 -0.91
C VAL A 92 1.56 -3.38 -0.75
N ALA A 93 2.26 -3.43 0.38
CA ALA A 93 3.27 -4.46 0.64
C ALA A 93 2.67 -5.89 0.59
N MET A 94 1.40 -6.07 0.95
CA MET A 94 0.72 -7.38 0.91
C MET A 94 0.49 -7.89 -0.52
N ALA A 95 0.65 -7.06 -1.53
CA ALA A 95 0.53 -7.48 -2.93
C ALA A 95 1.71 -8.34 -3.40
N GLY A 96 2.88 -8.24 -2.77
CA GLY A 96 4.05 -9.03 -3.14
C GLY A 96 3.83 -10.54 -3.00
N ASP A 97 4.32 -11.33 -3.95
CA ASP A 97 4.39 -12.78 -3.81
C ASP A 97 5.37 -13.13 -2.69
N THR A 98 6.47 -12.42 -2.63
CA THR A 98 7.43 -12.44 -1.53
C THR A 98 7.52 -11.04 -0.90
N VAL A 99 7.51 -10.97 0.45
CA VAL A 99 7.72 -9.73 1.20
C VAL A 99 8.96 -9.90 2.08
N GLN A 100 9.94 -9.04 1.87
CA GLN A 100 11.19 -8.99 2.61
C GLN A 100 11.29 -7.69 3.39
N MET A 101 11.82 -7.75 4.59
CA MET A 101 12.05 -6.56 5.41
C MET A 101 13.54 -6.47 5.78
N SER A 102 14.10 -5.26 5.66
CA SER A 102 15.40 -4.95 6.27
C SER A 102 15.33 -5.18 7.79
N PRO A 103 16.42 -5.64 8.43
CA PRO A 103 16.45 -5.84 9.89
C PRO A 103 16.09 -4.60 10.72
N VAL A 104 16.21 -3.41 10.13
CA VAL A 104 15.91 -2.11 10.76
C VAL A 104 14.59 -1.50 10.25
N ALA A 105 13.93 -2.15 9.30
CA ALA A 105 12.66 -1.66 8.75
C ALA A 105 11.49 -1.91 9.70
N MET A 106 10.46 -1.09 9.55
CA MET A 106 9.21 -1.19 10.30
C MET A 106 8.02 -1.28 9.34
N LEU A 107 7.05 -2.10 9.71
CA LEU A 107 5.72 -2.13 9.10
C LEU A 107 4.71 -1.72 10.16
N MET A 108 3.74 -0.89 9.80
CA MET A 108 2.69 -0.46 10.73
C MET A 108 1.31 -0.68 10.10
N ILE A 109 0.44 -1.26 10.90
CA ILE A 109 -0.97 -1.44 10.57
C ILE A 109 -1.85 -0.78 11.62
N HIS A 110 -2.89 -0.08 11.18
CA HIS A 110 -3.86 0.59 12.03
C HIS A 110 -5.24 0.66 11.37
N ASP A 111 -6.24 1.08 12.15
CA ASP A 111 -7.57 1.35 11.61
C ASP A 111 -7.54 2.55 10.65
N PRO A 112 -8.33 2.54 9.56
CA PRO A 112 -8.43 3.68 8.67
C PRO A 112 -9.02 4.89 9.40
N SER A 113 -8.59 6.08 9.00
CA SER A 113 -9.08 7.33 9.54
C SER A 113 -9.45 8.32 8.44
N THR A 114 -10.38 9.21 8.73
CA THR A 114 -10.79 10.30 7.83
C THR A 114 -11.16 11.54 8.61
N VAL A 115 -11.29 12.64 7.90
CA VAL A 115 -11.92 13.86 8.41
C VAL A 115 -13.29 14.00 7.73
N ALA A 116 -14.35 14.13 8.52
CA ALA A 116 -15.70 14.33 8.03
C ALA A 116 -16.30 15.62 8.61
N MET A 117 -17.06 16.32 7.79
CA MET A 117 -17.79 17.54 8.18
C MET A 117 -19.21 17.45 7.63
N GLY A 118 -20.19 17.85 8.45
CA GLY A 118 -21.58 17.85 8.03
C GLY A 118 -22.54 17.64 9.21
N ASN A 119 -23.73 17.18 8.92
CA ASN A 119 -24.75 16.85 9.90
C ASN A 119 -24.60 15.39 10.44
N THR A 120 -25.50 14.98 11.31
CA THR A 120 -25.48 13.63 11.91
C THR A 120 -25.43 12.51 10.88
N LYS A 121 -26.22 12.61 9.79
CA LYS A 121 -26.22 11.61 8.73
C LYS A 121 -24.87 11.52 8.01
N ASP A 122 -24.22 12.66 7.81
CA ASP A 122 -22.90 12.70 7.17
C ASP A 122 -21.85 12.00 8.05
N MET A 123 -21.94 12.19 9.37
CA MET A 123 -21.07 11.50 10.33
C MET A 123 -21.35 9.99 10.37
N GLU A 124 -22.61 9.58 10.43
CA GLU A 124 -22.98 8.15 10.36
C GLU A 124 -22.48 7.49 9.08
N LYS A 125 -22.60 8.19 7.94
CA LYS A 125 -22.09 7.69 6.66
C LYS A 125 -20.57 7.56 6.63
N ALA A 126 -19.86 8.51 7.20
CA ALA A 126 -18.39 8.44 7.31
C ALA A 126 -17.96 7.23 8.17
N ILE A 127 -18.65 6.95 9.27
CA ILE A 127 -18.39 5.76 10.11
C ILE A 127 -18.64 4.48 9.32
N GLU A 128 -19.76 4.40 8.60
CA GLU A 128 -20.07 3.25 7.75
C GLU A 128 -18.95 2.98 6.72
N VAL A 129 -18.53 4.03 6.00
CA VAL A 129 -17.45 3.92 5.01
C VAL A 129 -16.14 3.47 5.64
N LEU A 130 -15.76 4.02 6.80
CA LEU A 130 -14.55 3.60 7.51
C LEU A 130 -14.59 2.12 7.90
N ASN A 131 -15.74 1.61 8.31
CA ASN A 131 -15.91 0.19 8.65
C ASN A 131 -15.72 -0.69 7.41
N GLU A 132 -16.32 -0.33 6.26
CA GLU A 132 -16.17 -1.08 5.01
C GLU A 132 -14.72 -1.05 4.51
N VAL A 133 -14.05 0.11 4.60
CA VAL A 133 -12.62 0.23 4.28
C VAL A 133 -11.78 -0.66 5.19
N LYS A 134 -12.07 -0.70 6.49
CA LYS A 134 -11.38 -1.57 7.45
C LYS A 134 -11.51 -3.04 7.05
N GLU A 135 -12.72 -3.51 6.73
CA GLU A 135 -12.96 -4.88 6.28
C GLU A 135 -12.17 -5.21 5.00
N SER A 136 -12.16 -4.30 4.04
CA SER A 136 -11.36 -4.45 2.81
C SER A 136 -9.86 -4.59 3.08
N ILE A 137 -9.31 -3.77 3.97
CA ILE A 137 -7.89 -3.82 4.36
C ILE A 137 -7.57 -5.13 5.09
N ILE A 138 -8.44 -5.60 5.98
CA ILE A 138 -8.28 -6.87 6.70
C ILE A 138 -8.14 -8.03 5.71
N ASN A 139 -8.90 -8.02 4.62
CA ASN A 139 -8.82 -9.08 3.60
C ASN A 139 -7.41 -9.15 2.96
N ALA A 140 -6.77 -8.01 2.69
CA ALA A 140 -5.41 -7.99 2.15
C ALA A 140 -4.40 -8.59 3.14
N TYR A 141 -4.46 -8.21 4.41
CA TYR A 141 -3.58 -8.78 5.44
C TYR A 141 -3.86 -10.26 5.70
N ALA A 142 -5.13 -10.68 5.76
CA ALA A 142 -5.51 -12.08 5.99
C ALA A 142 -5.00 -12.98 4.85
N SER A 143 -5.20 -12.56 3.61
CA SER A 143 -4.74 -13.28 2.42
C SER A 143 -3.21 -13.50 2.43
N LYS A 144 -2.44 -12.53 2.92
CA LYS A 144 -0.98 -12.61 2.95
C LYS A 144 -0.42 -13.32 4.17
N SER A 145 -0.96 -13.05 5.35
CA SER A 145 -0.42 -13.56 6.62
C SER A 145 -0.99 -14.91 7.06
N GLY A 146 -2.17 -15.28 6.57
CA GLY A 146 -2.93 -16.43 7.06
C GLY A 146 -3.52 -16.25 8.47
N LEU A 147 -3.41 -15.06 9.07
CA LEU A 147 -4.01 -14.73 10.36
C LEU A 147 -5.53 -14.64 10.24
N SER A 148 -6.23 -14.95 11.33
CA SER A 148 -7.68 -14.77 11.37
C SER A 148 -8.08 -13.29 11.31
N HIS A 149 -9.25 -13.02 10.72
CA HIS A 149 -9.87 -11.70 10.67
C HIS A 149 -9.87 -10.99 12.04
N ALA A 150 -10.34 -11.68 13.09
CA ALA A 150 -10.39 -11.11 14.45
C ALA A 150 -8.99 -10.73 14.98
N ARG A 151 -7.96 -11.51 14.66
CA ARG A 151 -6.58 -11.20 15.05
C ARG A 151 -6.06 -9.96 14.36
N ILE A 152 -6.30 -9.82 13.05
CA ILE A 152 -5.89 -8.66 12.27
C ILE A 152 -6.65 -7.41 12.73
N ALA A 153 -7.98 -7.49 12.91
CA ALA A 153 -8.79 -6.40 13.42
C ALA A 153 -8.27 -5.88 14.77
N ASN A 154 -7.88 -6.79 15.68
CA ASN A 154 -7.28 -6.41 16.96
C ASN A 154 -5.92 -5.73 16.80
N LEU A 155 -5.06 -6.24 15.91
CA LEU A 155 -3.76 -5.63 15.64
C LEU A 155 -3.91 -4.21 15.04
N MET A 156 -4.86 -4.02 14.14
CA MET A 156 -5.15 -2.71 13.55
C MET A 156 -5.69 -1.73 14.59
N SER A 157 -6.66 -2.13 15.40
CA SER A 157 -7.25 -1.26 16.44
C SER A 157 -6.25 -0.85 17.53
N ASN A 158 -5.13 -1.58 17.68
CA ASN A 158 -4.05 -1.25 18.60
C ASN A 158 -2.87 -0.54 17.92
N GLU A 159 -2.98 -0.10 16.68
CA GLU A 159 -1.87 0.49 15.92
C GLU A 159 -0.58 -0.31 16.12
N THR A 160 -0.49 -1.44 15.43
CA THR A 160 0.60 -2.38 15.68
C THR A 160 1.81 -2.10 14.78
N TRP A 161 2.95 -1.92 15.41
CA TRP A 161 4.26 -1.83 14.77
C TRP A 161 4.96 -3.19 14.76
N ILE A 162 5.48 -3.56 13.60
CA ILE A 162 6.04 -4.88 13.32
C ILE A 162 7.44 -4.69 12.73
N ASN A 163 8.43 -5.36 13.31
CA ASN A 163 9.79 -5.43 12.75
C ASN A 163 10.01 -6.76 12.03
N ALA A 164 11.16 -6.93 11.38
CA ALA A 164 11.49 -8.11 10.59
C ALA A 164 11.52 -9.46 11.37
N LYS A 165 11.48 -9.43 12.72
CA LYS A 165 11.50 -10.63 13.58
C LYS A 165 10.11 -11.01 14.11
N LYS A 166 9.16 -10.12 14.02
CA LYS A 166 7.82 -10.27 14.60
C LYS A 166 6.82 -10.72 13.54
#